data_ff119b24a0eadd0b4a227199a5fcd1de
#
_entry.id   ff119b24a0eadd0b4a227199a5fcd1de
#
_cell.length_a   1.000
_cell.length_b   1.000
_cell.length_c   1.000
_cell.angle_alpha   90.00
_cell.angle_beta   90.00
_cell.angle_gamma   90.00
#
_symmetry.space_group_name_H-M   'P 1'
#
loop_
_entity.id
_entity.type
_entity.pdbx_description
1 polymer ?
#
loop_
_entity_poly.entity_id
_entity_poly.type
_entity_poly.pdbx_seq_one_letter_code
_entity_poly.pdbx_strand_id
1 'polypeptide(L)'
;MANIYLPELVTIEDVRDEAPDVRTLRLVFKDPSRRDSFEFKTGQFALYSAFGYGESTFCIASPSTRKGYVECTFRRSGRVTGALSQLDVGDTMGFRGPYGNSFPVEEWKGKNLVFIAGGIGLPPVRSVIWTCLDNRKDYGDITIVYGAKTVNDLVYKSELKEWEERGDVTLVQTVDPGGETSEWKGKVGFVPTVVTETAPKPGNTVCVICGPPVMIKFSLQALEKSGFSADSVYTTLENKMKCGVGKCGRCNVGDVYVCKEGPVYTASEIKKMYNDF
;
A
#
# COMPACT_ATOMS: atom_id res chain seq x y z
N MET A 1 -7.33 31.87 -2.70
CA MET A 1 -6.62 30.56 -2.55
C MET A 1 -7.58 29.58 -1.92
N ALA A 2 -7.71 28.38 -2.48
CA ALA A 2 -8.53 27.33 -1.86
C ALA A 2 -7.94 26.95 -0.48
N ASN A 3 -8.81 26.67 0.49
CA ASN A 3 -8.37 26.25 1.81
C ASN A 3 -7.91 24.78 1.75
N ILE A 4 -6.60 24.55 1.80
CA ILE A 4 -5.98 23.22 1.73
C ILE A 4 -6.37 22.28 2.90
N TYR A 5 -7.02 22.80 3.93
CA TYR A 5 -7.51 22.04 5.09
C TYR A 5 -9.00 21.69 4.98
N LEU A 6 -9.71 22.23 3.99
CA LEU A 6 -11.11 21.89 3.78
C LEU A 6 -11.19 20.57 3.01
N PRO A 7 -11.81 19.51 3.59
CA PRO A 7 -11.97 18.25 2.88
C PRO A 7 -13.02 18.38 1.76
N GLU A 8 -12.75 17.72 0.66
CA GLU A 8 -13.75 17.45 -0.37
C GLU A 8 -14.72 16.37 0.13
N LEU A 9 -15.98 16.48 -0.24
CA LEU A 9 -17.00 15.50 0.14
C LEU A 9 -16.99 14.31 -0.82
N VAL A 10 -16.93 13.12 -0.25
CA VAL A 10 -17.04 11.85 -0.98
C VAL A 10 -18.19 11.01 -0.41
N THR A 11 -18.83 10.24 -1.27
CA THR A 11 -19.84 9.25 -0.89
C THR A 11 -19.21 7.86 -0.94
N ILE A 12 -19.54 7.02 0.02
CA ILE A 12 -19.16 5.60 0.02
C ILE A 12 -20.05 4.88 -1.00
N GLU A 13 -19.44 4.32 -2.03
CA GLU A 13 -20.12 3.57 -3.09
C GLU A 13 -20.13 2.06 -2.81
N ASP A 14 -19.08 1.55 -2.15
CA ASP A 14 -18.93 0.14 -1.81
C ASP A 14 -18.15 -0.03 -0.52
N VAL A 15 -18.48 -1.07 0.23
CA VAL A 15 -17.84 -1.45 1.50
C VAL A 15 -17.48 -2.92 1.46
N ARG A 16 -16.23 -3.25 1.76
CA ARG A 16 -15.76 -4.64 1.84
C ARG A 16 -15.06 -4.88 3.17
N ASP A 17 -15.53 -5.89 3.90
CA ASP A 17 -14.84 -6.39 5.09
C ASP A 17 -13.77 -7.39 4.62
N GLU A 18 -12.52 -6.99 4.69
CA GLU A 18 -11.37 -7.76 4.20
C GLU A 18 -10.88 -8.80 5.22
N ALA A 19 -10.87 -8.41 6.49
CA ALA A 19 -10.50 -9.22 7.64
C ALA A 19 -11.29 -8.73 8.87
N PRO A 20 -11.27 -9.40 10.03
CA PRO A 20 -12.13 -9.05 11.18
C PRO A 20 -12.05 -7.60 11.65
N ASP A 21 -10.93 -6.93 11.45
CA ASP A 21 -10.71 -5.53 11.84
C ASP A 21 -10.26 -4.65 10.66
N VAL A 22 -10.34 -5.14 9.43
CA VAL A 22 -9.89 -4.45 8.22
C VAL A 22 -11.03 -4.27 7.24
N ARG A 23 -11.23 -3.04 6.81
CA ARG A 23 -12.29 -2.63 5.89
C ARG A 23 -11.74 -1.80 4.74
N THR A 24 -12.27 -2.05 3.56
CA THR A 24 -12.07 -1.22 2.36
C THR A 24 -13.33 -0.44 2.07
N LEU A 25 -13.17 0.86 1.85
CA LEU A 25 -14.21 1.75 1.37
C LEU A 25 -13.87 2.21 -0.04
N ARG A 26 -14.80 2.06 -0.98
CA ARG A 26 -14.74 2.70 -2.29
C ARG A 26 -15.49 4.02 -2.23
N LEU A 27 -14.85 5.09 -2.66
CA LEU A 27 -15.29 6.46 -2.49
C LEU A 27 -15.41 7.16 -3.84
N VAL A 28 -16.48 7.90 -4.02
CA VAL A 28 -16.75 8.71 -5.22
C VAL A 28 -16.96 10.16 -4.80
N PHE A 29 -16.32 11.10 -5.50
CA PHE A 29 -16.51 12.53 -5.22
C PHE A 29 -17.96 12.95 -5.47
N LYS A 30 -18.54 13.73 -4.54
CA LYS A 30 -19.89 14.26 -4.69
C LYS A 30 -19.98 15.30 -5.81
N ASP A 31 -18.91 16.07 -6.03
CA ASP A 31 -18.79 16.97 -7.16
C ASP A 31 -18.47 16.17 -8.44
N PRO A 32 -19.38 16.14 -9.44
CA PRO A 32 -19.13 15.42 -10.68
C PRO A 32 -17.90 15.92 -11.44
N SER A 33 -17.64 17.21 -11.44
CA SER A 33 -16.48 17.80 -12.13
C SER A 33 -15.18 17.32 -11.50
N ARG A 34 -15.19 17.13 -10.18
CA ARG A 34 -14.05 16.61 -9.43
C ARG A 34 -13.86 15.12 -9.64
N ARG A 35 -14.95 14.36 -9.73
CA ARG A 35 -14.92 12.93 -10.04
C ARG A 35 -14.19 12.65 -11.36
N ASP A 36 -14.53 13.43 -12.40
CA ASP A 36 -13.99 13.24 -13.74
C ASP A 36 -12.54 13.74 -13.88
N SER A 37 -12.18 14.78 -13.12
CA SER A 37 -10.86 15.42 -13.19
C SER A 37 -9.87 14.92 -12.15
N PHE A 38 -10.30 14.08 -11.18
CA PHE A 38 -9.40 13.62 -10.13
C PHE A 38 -8.35 12.64 -10.66
N GLU A 39 -7.10 12.99 -10.46
CA GLU A 39 -5.96 12.16 -10.82
C GLU A 39 -5.01 12.04 -9.63
N PHE A 40 -4.41 10.88 -9.51
CA PHE A 40 -3.37 10.60 -8.53
C PHE A 40 -2.35 9.62 -9.13
N LYS A 41 -1.21 9.47 -8.47
CA LYS A 41 -0.19 8.49 -8.83
C LYS A 41 -0.13 7.40 -7.77
N THR A 42 0.14 6.17 -8.19
CA THR A 42 0.27 5.04 -7.25
C THR A 42 1.38 5.29 -6.23
N GLY A 43 1.11 4.98 -4.97
CA GLY A 43 1.98 5.29 -3.84
C GLY A 43 1.58 6.53 -3.05
N GLN A 44 0.77 7.44 -3.64
CA GLN A 44 0.24 8.60 -2.92
C GLN A 44 -0.78 8.20 -1.86
N PHE A 45 -0.98 9.10 -0.90
CA PHE A 45 -1.92 8.95 0.21
C PHE A 45 -2.91 10.12 0.28
N ALA A 46 -3.91 9.97 1.13
CA ALA A 46 -4.87 11.02 1.45
C ALA A 46 -5.20 11.03 2.95
N LEU A 47 -5.82 12.10 3.40
CA LEU A 47 -6.45 12.17 4.72
C LEU A 47 -7.95 11.96 4.56
N TYR A 48 -8.47 11.05 5.34
CA TYR A 48 -9.86 10.62 5.32
C TYR A 48 -10.54 11.05 6.62
N SER A 49 -11.61 11.84 6.51
CA SER A 49 -12.29 12.44 7.65
C SER A 49 -13.58 11.69 8.00
N ALA A 50 -13.69 11.28 9.27
CA ALA A 50 -14.97 10.95 9.88
C ALA A 50 -15.48 12.22 10.61
N PHE A 51 -16.58 12.81 10.15
CA PHE A 51 -17.09 14.07 10.72
C PHE A 51 -17.40 13.91 12.20
N GLY A 52 -16.93 14.85 13.02
CA GLY A 52 -17.02 14.80 14.49
C GLY A 52 -15.93 13.98 15.18
N TYR A 53 -15.13 13.21 14.46
CA TYR A 53 -14.09 12.33 15.02
C TYR A 53 -12.67 12.71 14.62
N GLY A 54 -12.50 13.35 13.46
CA GLY A 54 -11.20 13.79 12.94
C GLY A 54 -10.78 13.10 11.64
N GLU A 55 -9.48 13.14 11.36
CA GLU A 55 -8.89 12.59 10.13
C GLU A 55 -7.84 11.51 10.44
N SER A 56 -7.75 10.54 9.56
CA SER A 56 -6.65 9.56 9.51
C SER A 56 -6.04 9.50 8.11
N THR A 57 -4.76 9.19 8.07
CA THR A 57 -3.98 9.10 6.85
C THR A 57 -3.91 7.64 6.38
N PHE A 58 -4.31 7.39 5.13
CA PHE A 58 -4.15 6.08 4.48
C PHE A 58 -3.68 6.27 3.05
N CYS A 59 -2.99 5.26 2.52
CA CYS A 59 -2.68 5.21 1.10
C CYS A 59 -3.96 5.22 0.25
N ILE A 60 -3.88 5.70 -0.97
CA ILE A 60 -4.91 5.46 -1.99
C ILE A 60 -4.68 4.04 -2.51
N ALA A 61 -5.54 3.11 -2.11
CA ALA A 61 -5.38 1.69 -2.35
C ALA A 61 -5.84 1.24 -3.76
N SER A 62 -6.67 2.07 -4.45
CA SER A 62 -7.03 1.83 -5.84
C SER A 62 -5.85 2.07 -6.78
N PRO A 63 -5.81 1.42 -7.96
CA PRO A 63 -4.80 1.72 -8.99
C PRO A 63 -5.06 3.07 -9.64
N SER A 64 -4.00 3.79 -10.00
CA SER A 64 -4.10 5.10 -10.67
C SER A 64 -4.60 5.03 -12.12
N THR A 65 -4.60 3.85 -12.70
CA THR A 65 -5.10 3.55 -14.04
C THR A 65 -6.63 3.52 -14.14
N ARG A 66 -7.33 3.31 -13.00
CA ARG A 66 -8.78 3.17 -12.94
C ARG A 66 -9.39 4.42 -12.36
N LYS A 67 -10.10 5.19 -13.18
CA LYS A 67 -10.66 6.51 -12.83
C LYS A 67 -12.07 6.42 -12.25
N GLY A 68 -12.53 7.55 -11.69
CA GLY A 68 -13.90 7.75 -11.20
C GLY A 68 -14.11 7.41 -9.72
N TYR A 69 -13.18 6.74 -9.09
CA TYR A 69 -13.23 6.38 -7.66
C TYR A 69 -11.86 6.35 -7.02
N VAL A 70 -11.84 6.35 -5.71
CA VAL A 70 -10.67 6.03 -4.89
C VAL A 70 -11.05 4.97 -3.86
N GLU A 71 -10.10 4.14 -3.47
CA GLU A 71 -10.30 3.18 -2.38
C GLU A 71 -9.32 3.47 -1.24
N CYS A 72 -9.81 3.36 0.00
CA CYS A 72 -8.98 3.32 1.18
C CYS A 72 -9.24 2.05 1.97
N THR A 73 -8.18 1.41 2.41
CA THR A 73 -8.24 0.23 3.26
C THR A 73 -7.55 0.54 4.57
N PHE A 74 -8.22 0.26 5.67
CA PHE A 74 -7.71 0.58 6.99
C PHE A 74 -8.05 -0.51 8.01
N ARG A 75 -7.19 -0.61 9.03
CA ARG A 75 -7.44 -1.42 10.21
C ARG A 75 -8.12 -0.56 11.28
N ARG A 76 -9.15 -1.09 11.91
CA ARG A 76 -9.78 -0.47 13.07
C ARG A 76 -8.84 -0.53 14.28
N SER A 77 -8.22 0.59 14.62
CA SER A 77 -7.20 0.66 15.68
C SER A 77 -7.32 1.89 16.58
N GLY A 78 -8.28 2.78 16.34
CA GLY A 78 -8.42 4.00 17.12
C GLY A 78 -9.73 4.73 16.87
N ARG A 79 -9.88 5.95 17.44
CA ARG A 79 -11.11 6.73 17.41
C ARG A 79 -11.62 7.00 15.99
N VAL A 80 -10.75 7.50 15.10
CA VAL A 80 -11.15 7.85 13.73
C VAL A 80 -11.45 6.60 12.91
N THR A 81 -10.58 5.59 12.96
CA THR A 81 -10.81 4.32 12.27
C THR A 81 -12.02 3.57 12.81
N GLY A 82 -12.29 3.70 14.12
CA GLY A 82 -13.53 3.18 14.73
C GLY A 82 -14.78 3.86 14.18
N ALA A 83 -14.76 5.18 13.99
CA ALA A 83 -15.86 5.92 13.38
C ALA A 83 -16.02 5.58 11.88
N LEU A 84 -14.91 5.54 11.12
CA LEU A 84 -14.93 5.14 9.71
C LEU A 84 -15.47 3.71 9.51
N SER A 85 -15.22 2.81 10.46
CA SER A 85 -15.72 1.42 10.39
C SER A 85 -17.21 1.28 10.63
N GLN A 86 -17.89 2.34 11.05
CA GLN A 86 -19.35 2.36 11.23
C GLN A 86 -20.09 2.97 10.02
N LEU A 87 -19.36 3.54 9.08
CA LEU A 87 -19.94 4.10 7.87
C LEU A 87 -20.31 2.99 6.90
N ASP A 88 -21.37 3.24 6.09
CA ASP A 88 -21.91 2.28 5.14
C ASP A 88 -22.14 2.94 3.77
N VAL A 89 -22.55 2.16 2.79
CA VAL A 89 -22.88 2.65 1.43
C VAL A 89 -23.91 3.78 1.50
N GLY A 90 -23.63 4.87 0.79
CA GLY A 90 -24.42 6.10 0.78
C GLY A 90 -23.98 7.14 1.80
N ASP A 91 -23.20 6.78 2.82
CA ASP A 91 -22.66 7.72 3.79
C ASP A 91 -21.65 8.68 3.18
N THR A 92 -21.50 9.83 3.82
CA THR A 92 -20.60 10.91 3.40
C THR A 92 -19.42 11.00 4.34
N MET A 93 -18.22 11.11 3.77
CA MET A 93 -16.99 11.40 4.51
C MET A 93 -16.16 12.48 3.81
N GLY A 94 -15.11 12.93 4.45
CA GLY A 94 -14.19 13.92 3.88
C GLY A 94 -12.94 13.27 3.31
N PHE A 95 -12.43 13.86 2.23
CA PHE A 95 -11.20 13.47 1.55
C PHE A 95 -10.31 14.67 1.32
N ARG A 96 -9.04 14.59 1.67
CA ARG A 96 -8.02 15.58 1.32
C ARG A 96 -6.81 14.87 0.71
N GLY A 97 -6.49 15.19 -0.52
CA GLY A 97 -5.40 14.59 -1.26
C GLY A 97 -5.52 14.82 -2.78
N PRO A 98 -4.67 14.20 -3.59
CA PRO A 98 -3.60 13.28 -3.18
C PRO A 98 -2.40 14.03 -2.63
N TYR A 99 -1.63 13.39 -1.74
CA TYR A 99 -0.44 13.95 -1.13
C TYR A 99 0.74 12.99 -1.28
N GLY A 100 1.94 13.54 -1.07
CA GLY A 100 3.19 12.80 -1.13
C GLY A 100 3.68 12.50 -2.55
N ASN A 101 4.82 11.82 -2.60
CA ASN A 101 5.41 11.33 -3.84
C ASN A 101 4.75 10.01 -4.31
N SER A 102 5.28 9.39 -5.34
CA SER A 102 4.72 8.18 -5.94
C SER A 102 5.80 7.17 -6.31
N PHE A 103 5.41 5.93 -6.53
CA PHE A 103 6.27 4.95 -7.16
C PHE A 103 6.59 5.38 -8.61
N PRO A 104 7.86 5.33 -9.04
CA PRO A 104 8.27 5.75 -10.39
C PRO A 104 8.04 4.61 -11.40
N VAL A 105 6.79 4.16 -11.56
CA VAL A 105 6.42 2.98 -12.37
C VAL A 105 6.83 3.10 -13.85
N GLU A 106 6.89 4.32 -14.38
CA GLU A 106 7.35 4.58 -15.75
C GLU A 106 8.84 4.22 -15.95
N GLU A 107 9.67 4.43 -14.91
CA GLU A 107 11.10 4.09 -14.92
C GLU A 107 11.34 2.58 -14.78
N TRP A 108 10.30 1.83 -14.44
CA TRP A 108 10.35 0.36 -14.27
C TRP A 108 9.95 -0.39 -15.54
N LYS A 109 9.58 0.29 -16.62
CA LYS A 109 9.25 -0.35 -17.89
C LYS A 109 10.42 -1.21 -18.39
N GLY A 110 10.11 -2.42 -18.86
CA GLY A 110 11.09 -3.43 -19.25
C GLY A 110 11.78 -4.18 -18.12
N LYS A 111 11.50 -3.85 -16.84
CA LYS A 111 12.07 -4.54 -15.67
C LYS A 111 11.14 -5.63 -15.15
N ASN A 112 11.72 -6.61 -14.46
CA ASN A 112 10.99 -7.54 -13.63
C ASN A 112 10.59 -6.85 -12.31
N LEU A 113 9.43 -7.22 -11.77
CA LEU A 113 8.90 -6.61 -10.56
C LEU A 113 8.68 -7.67 -9.49
N VAL A 114 9.11 -7.39 -8.27
CA VAL A 114 8.86 -8.21 -7.09
C VAL A 114 8.14 -7.36 -6.05
N PHE A 115 6.92 -7.73 -5.74
CA PHE A 115 6.11 -7.08 -4.72
C PHE A 115 6.08 -7.93 -3.45
N ILE A 116 6.47 -7.37 -2.32
CA ILE A 116 6.56 -8.04 -1.03
C ILE A 116 5.67 -7.30 -0.05
N ALA A 117 4.65 -7.96 0.46
CA ALA A 117 3.72 -7.34 1.39
C ALA A 117 3.43 -8.20 2.61
N GLY A 118 3.20 -7.54 3.76
CA GLY A 118 2.81 -8.21 5.00
C GLY A 118 1.58 -7.58 5.66
N GLY A 119 0.54 -8.38 5.88
CA GLY A 119 -0.69 -7.95 6.52
C GLY A 119 -1.31 -6.72 5.86
N ILE A 120 -1.57 -5.66 6.65
CA ILE A 120 -2.13 -4.39 6.17
C ILE A 120 -1.11 -3.55 5.34
N GLY A 121 0.06 -4.06 5.07
CA GLY A 121 0.98 -3.47 4.09
C GLY A 121 0.62 -3.78 2.64
N LEU A 122 -0.35 -4.66 2.38
CA LEU A 122 -0.78 -4.95 1.01
C LEU A 122 -1.49 -3.78 0.30
N PRO A 123 -2.38 -2.98 0.92
CA PRO A 123 -3.07 -1.86 0.25
C PRO A 123 -2.17 -0.90 -0.54
N PRO A 124 -1.06 -0.35 0.00
CA PRO A 124 -0.16 0.50 -0.79
C PRO A 124 0.49 -0.26 -1.96
N VAL A 125 0.84 -1.53 -1.75
CA VAL A 125 1.45 -2.39 -2.78
C VAL A 125 0.40 -2.83 -3.81
N ARG A 126 -0.85 -3.07 -3.40
CA ARG A 126 -1.97 -3.38 -4.29
C ARG A 126 -2.19 -2.30 -5.35
N SER A 127 -2.13 -1.03 -4.94
CA SER A 127 -2.26 0.10 -5.87
C SER A 127 -1.24 0.01 -7.01
N VAL A 128 0.02 -0.28 -6.70
CA VAL A 128 1.07 -0.39 -7.71
C VAL A 128 1.02 -1.72 -8.47
N ILE A 129 0.65 -2.83 -7.84
CA ILE A 129 0.45 -4.12 -8.52
C ILE A 129 -0.57 -3.95 -9.64
N TRP A 130 -1.79 -3.47 -9.32
CA TRP A 130 -2.82 -3.29 -10.33
C TRP A 130 -2.44 -2.28 -11.41
N THR A 131 -1.76 -1.18 -11.05
CA THR A 131 -1.27 -0.21 -12.04
C THR A 131 -0.32 -0.88 -13.04
N CYS A 132 0.57 -1.77 -12.58
CA CYS A 132 1.46 -2.53 -13.45
C CYS A 132 0.71 -3.62 -14.23
N LEU A 133 -0.26 -4.31 -13.63
CA LEU A 133 -1.06 -5.34 -14.30
C LEU A 133 -1.99 -4.77 -15.37
N ASP A 134 -2.55 -3.58 -15.16
CA ASP A 134 -3.34 -2.88 -16.16
C ASP A 134 -2.47 -2.47 -17.39
N ASN A 135 -1.16 -2.35 -17.19
CA ASN A 135 -0.14 -2.09 -18.23
C ASN A 135 0.82 -3.28 -18.38
N ARG A 136 0.34 -4.50 -18.26
CA ARG A 136 1.14 -5.71 -18.11
C ARG A 136 2.28 -5.88 -19.13
N LYS A 137 2.06 -5.45 -20.37
CA LYS A 137 3.02 -5.57 -21.48
C LYS A 137 4.27 -4.70 -21.30
N ASP A 138 4.20 -3.69 -20.45
CA ASP A 138 5.31 -2.76 -20.20
C ASP A 138 6.36 -3.36 -19.26
N TYR A 139 6.08 -4.49 -18.61
CA TYR A 139 6.94 -5.07 -17.56
C TYR A 139 7.34 -6.51 -17.90
N GLY A 140 8.48 -6.93 -17.37
CA GLY A 140 8.94 -8.32 -17.41
C GLY A 140 8.14 -9.22 -16.45
N ASP A 141 8.81 -10.17 -15.81
CA ASP A 141 8.16 -11.07 -14.86
C ASP A 141 7.67 -10.31 -13.63
N ILE A 142 6.45 -10.65 -13.17
CA ILE A 142 5.86 -10.08 -11.96
C ILE A 142 5.69 -11.19 -10.92
N THR A 143 6.34 -11.01 -9.77
CA THR A 143 6.21 -11.90 -8.61
C THR A 143 5.64 -11.13 -7.44
N ILE A 144 4.63 -11.71 -6.79
CA ILE A 144 3.99 -11.16 -5.59
C ILE A 144 4.21 -12.14 -4.45
N VAL A 145 4.87 -11.70 -3.37
CA VAL A 145 5.01 -12.44 -2.10
C VAL A 145 4.16 -11.73 -1.07
N TYR A 146 3.10 -12.37 -0.62
CA TYR A 146 2.22 -11.79 0.38
C TYR A 146 2.02 -12.74 1.56
N GLY A 147 2.17 -12.19 2.75
CA GLY A 147 1.96 -12.95 3.98
C GLY A 147 1.12 -12.22 5.01
N ALA A 148 0.45 -12.98 5.86
CA ALA A 148 -0.29 -12.49 7.01
C ALA A 148 -0.04 -13.40 8.23
N LYS A 149 -0.51 -12.96 9.41
CA LYS A 149 -0.36 -13.75 10.63
C LYS A 149 -1.15 -15.06 10.56
N THR A 150 -2.39 -14.99 10.05
CA THR A 150 -3.26 -16.15 9.85
C THR A 150 -3.97 -16.07 8.50
N VAL A 151 -4.58 -17.16 8.05
CA VAL A 151 -5.43 -17.20 6.86
C VAL A 151 -6.58 -16.18 6.93
N ASN A 152 -7.12 -15.95 8.13
CA ASN A 152 -8.20 -14.99 8.35
C ASN A 152 -7.73 -13.53 8.21
N ASP A 153 -6.46 -13.25 8.47
CA ASP A 153 -5.87 -11.91 8.39
C ASP A 153 -5.46 -11.52 6.96
N LEU A 154 -5.51 -12.45 6.00
CA LEU A 154 -5.29 -12.14 4.60
C LEU A 154 -6.36 -11.15 4.11
N VAL A 155 -5.92 -10.06 3.47
CA VAL A 155 -6.82 -9.06 2.88
C VAL A 155 -6.91 -9.24 1.38
N TYR A 156 -7.97 -8.73 0.74
CA TYR A 156 -8.25 -8.82 -0.70
C TYR A 156 -8.28 -10.27 -1.22
N LYS A 157 -8.90 -11.17 -0.47
CA LYS A 157 -8.94 -12.60 -0.80
C LYS A 157 -9.45 -12.91 -2.23
N SER A 158 -10.41 -12.12 -2.73
CA SER A 158 -10.90 -12.24 -4.11
C SER A 158 -9.83 -11.89 -5.14
N GLU A 159 -9.02 -10.85 -4.87
CA GLU A 159 -7.95 -10.44 -5.78
C GLU A 159 -6.74 -11.37 -5.69
N LEU A 160 -6.45 -11.92 -4.50
CA LEU A 160 -5.43 -12.96 -4.35
C LEU A 160 -5.76 -14.17 -5.22
N LYS A 161 -7.03 -14.58 -5.25
CA LYS A 161 -7.50 -15.64 -6.14
C LYS A 161 -7.37 -15.26 -7.61
N GLU A 162 -7.75 -14.02 -7.98
CA GLU A 162 -7.60 -13.52 -9.35
C GLU A 162 -6.12 -13.52 -9.77
N TRP A 163 -5.20 -13.08 -8.90
CA TRP A 163 -3.76 -13.10 -9.19
C TRP A 163 -3.20 -14.52 -9.28
N GLU A 164 -3.70 -15.46 -8.48
CA GLU A 164 -3.31 -16.88 -8.55
C GLU A 164 -3.74 -17.55 -9.86
N GLU A 165 -4.92 -17.19 -10.37
CA GLU A 165 -5.48 -17.72 -11.63
C GLU A 165 -4.82 -17.09 -12.88
N ARG A 166 -4.05 -16.00 -12.73
CA ARG A 166 -3.35 -15.36 -13.85
C ARG A 166 -2.11 -16.17 -14.25
N GLY A 167 -1.97 -16.47 -15.54
CA GLY A 167 -0.80 -17.14 -16.08
C GLY A 167 0.44 -16.24 -16.29
N ASP A 168 0.30 -14.93 -16.05
CA ASP A 168 1.32 -13.91 -16.28
C ASP A 168 1.87 -13.29 -14.98
N VAL A 169 1.50 -13.85 -13.83
CA VAL A 169 1.93 -13.42 -12.48
C VAL A 169 2.28 -14.66 -11.65
N THR A 170 3.34 -14.55 -10.86
CA THR A 170 3.65 -15.56 -9.83
C THR A 170 3.20 -15.03 -8.47
N LEU A 171 2.18 -15.64 -7.88
CA LEU A 171 1.74 -15.33 -6.52
C LEU A 171 2.27 -16.38 -5.54
N VAL A 172 2.94 -15.91 -4.48
CA VAL A 172 3.38 -16.73 -3.36
C VAL A 172 2.71 -16.22 -2.09
N GLN A 173 1.79 -16.98 -1.56
CA GLN A 173 1.08 -16.68 -0.32
C GLN A 173 1.70 -17.42 0.85
N THR A 174 1.79 -16.78 2.02
CA THR A 174 2.26 -17.40 3.26
C THR A 174 1.49 -16.93 4.47
N VAL A 175 1.43 -17.77 5.49
CA VAL A 175 0.99 -17.39 6.84
C VAL A 175 2.07 -17.74 7.86
N ASP A 176 2.08 -17.02 9.00
CA ASP A 176 3.02 -17.32 10.07
C ASP A 176 2.76 -18.75 10.61
N PRO A 177 3.80 -19.43 11.14
CA PRO A 177 3.63 -20.76 11.74
C PRO A 177 2.55 -20.76 12.82
N GLY A 178 1.55 -21.64 12.68
CA GLY A 178 0.37 -21.71 13.53
C GLY A 178 -0.80 -20.85 13.08
N GLY A 179 -0.66 -20.13 11.96
CA GLY A 179 -1.74 -19.33 11.34
C GLY A 179 -2.45 -20.04 10.19
N GLU A 180 -1.96 -21.22 9.80
CA GLU A 180 -2.57 -22.05 8.76
C GLU A 180 -3.83 -22.77 9.23
N THR A 181 -4.72 -23.05 8.27
CA THR A 181 -5.87 -23.96 8.46
C THR A 181 -5.59 -25.29 7.76
N SER A 182 -6.41 -26.31 8.05
CA SER A 182 -6.30 -27.62 7.37
C SER A 182 -6.47 -27.55 5.84
N GLU A 183 -7.09 -26.49 5.35
CA GLU A 183 -7.34 -26.26 3.91
C GLU A 183 -6.30 -25.35 3.25
N TRP A 184 -5.38 -24.81 4.06
CA TRP A 184 -4.36 -23.90 3.56
C TRP A 184 -3.42 -24.60 2.59
N LYS A 185 -3.24 -24.03 1.39
CA LYS A 185 -2.36 -24.57 0.34
C LYS A 185 -1.12 -23.72 0.09
N GLY A 186 -1.07 -22.52 0.68
CA GLY A 186 0.09 -21.65 0.56
C GLY A 186 1.25 -22.10 1.47
N LYS A 187 2.28 -21.31 1.50
CA LYS A 187 3.43 -21.56 2.39
C LYS A 187 3.09 -21.30 3.85
N VAL A 188 3.87 -21.89 4.74
CA VAL A 188 3.87 -21.61 6.18
C VAL A 188 5.27 -21.10 6.53
N GLY A 189 5.35 -19.85 6.97
CA GLY A 189 6.62 -19.20 7.29
C GLY A 189 6.53 -17.68 7.23
N PHE A 190 7.47 -17.02 7.86
CA PHE A 190 7.56 -15.57 7.82
C PHE A 190 7.93 -15.04 6.43
N VAL A 191 7.34 -13.92 6.02
CA VAL A 191 7.59 -13.32 4.70
C VAL A 191 9.07 -13.21 4.32
N PRO A 192 10.00 -12.77 5.19
CA PRO A 192 11.42 -12.70 4.82
C PRO A 192 12.04 -14.07 4.48
N THR A 193 11.62 -15.12 5.17
CA THR A 193 12.06 -16.50 4.88
C THR A 193 11.55 -16.94 3.51
N VAL A 194 10.27 -16.69 3.24
CA VAL A 194 9.66 -17.03 1.94
C VAL A 194 10.28 -16.23 0.81
N VAL A 195 10.66 -14.96 1.02
CA VAL A 195 11.41 -14.16 0.04
C VAL A 195 12.75 -14.82 -0.28
N THR A 196 13.48 -15.31 0.72
CA THR A 196 14.73 -16.03 0.50
C THR A 196 14.53 -17.32 -0.29
N GLU A 197 13.47 -18.09 0.02
CA GLU A 197 13.11 -19.31 -0.71
C GLU A 197 12.65 -19.07 -2.13
N THR A 198 11.92 -17.98 -2.37
CA THR A 198 11.47 -17.57 -3.70
C THR A 198 12.66 -17.16 -4.58
N ALA A 199 13.74 -16.75 -3.94
CA ALA A 199 15.03 -16.42 -4.54
C ALA A 199 14.89 -15.50 -5.79
N PRO A 200 14.25 -14.33 -5.64
CA PRO A 200 14.13 -13.42 -6.77
C PRO A 200 15.53 -13.03 -7.26
N LYS A 201 15.68 -12.94 -8.61
CA LYS A 201 16.97 -12.64 -9.20
C LYS A 201 17.22 -11.14 -9.25
N PRO A 202 18.38 -10.65 -8.79
CA PRO A 202 18.78 -9.25 -8.97
C PRO A 202 19.04 -8.93 -10.45
N GLY A 203 19.55 -7.77 -10.74
CA GLY A 203 19.86 -7.32 -12.10
C GLY A 203 18.76 -6.41 -12.62
N ASN A 204 18.00 -6.83 -13.63
CA ASN A 204 16.90 -6.01 -14.19
C ASN A 204 15.61 -6.16 -13.40
N THR A 205 15.69 -6.08 -12.05
CA THR A 205 14.54 -6.30 -11.16
C THR A 205 14.37 -5.16 -10.15
N VAL A 206 13.15 -4.71 -9.99
CA VAL A 206 12.74 -3.76 -8.94
C VAL A 206 11.91 -4.50 -7.89
N CYS A 207 12.21 -4.23 -6.62
CA CYS A 207 11.44 -4.75 -5.49
C CYS A 207 10.65 -3.63 -4.82
N VAL A 208 9.41 -3.92 -4.42
CA VAL A 208 8.58 -3.05 -3.57
C VAL A 208 8.22 -3.80 -2.31
N ILE A 209 8.50 -3.21 -1.14
CA ILE A 209 8.24 -3.85 0.16
C ILE A 209 7.34 -2.95 0.99
N CYS A 210 6.26 -3.50 1.58
CA CYS A 210 5.46 -2.80 2.58
C CYS A 210 4.91 -3.78 3.62
N GLY A 211 4.96 -3.40 4.89
CA GLY A 211 4.47 -4.24 5.99
C GLY A 211 5.01 -3.81 7.34
N PRO A 212 4.93 -4.66 8.37
CA PRO A 212 5.50 -4.38 9.68
C PRO A 212 7.00 -4.07 9.62
N PRO A 213 7.52 -3.13 10.43
CA PRO A 213 8.93 -2.72 10.40
C PRO A 213 9.92 -3.90 10.50
N VAL A 214 9.62 -4.88 11.35
CA VAL A 214 10.46 -6.08 11.51
C VAL A 214 10.50 -6.90 10.22
N MET A 215 9.39 -7.05 9.52
CA MET A 215 9.31 -7.75 8.23
C MET A 215 10.11 -7.00 7.16
N ILE A 216 9.95 -5.68 7.06
CA ILE A 216 10.70 -4.84 6.11
C ILE A 216 12.20 -5.01 6.37
N LYS A 217 12.66 -4.87 7.62
CA LYS A 217 14.07 -5.01 7.99
C LYS A 217 14.67 -6.34 7.52
N PHE A 218 14.03 -7.45 7.84
CA PHE A 218 14.55 -8.78 7.47
C PHE A 218 14.42 -9.07 5.98
N SER A 219 13.38 -8.56 5.30
CA SER A 219 13.24 -8.67 3.84
C SER A 219 14.32 -7.87 3.11
N LEU A 220 14.66 -6.66 3.57
CA LEU A 220 15.78 -5.89 3.04
C LEU A 220 17.10 -6.62 3.18
N GLN A 221 17.36 -7.22 4.35
CA GLN A 221 18.57 -8.04 4.57
C GLN A 221 18.61 -9.28 3.66
N ALA A 222 17.47 -9.93 3.43
CA ALA A 222 17.37 -11.07 2.52
C ALA A 222 17.68 -10.67 1.07
N LEU A 223 17.11 -9.56 0.60
CA LEU A 223 17.36 -9.05 -0.73
C LEU A 223 18.82 -8.57 -0.92
N GLU A 224 19.40 -7.90 0.06
CA GLU A 224 20.80 -7.47 0.03
C GLU A 224 21.75 -8.68 -0.07
N LYS A 225 21.50 -9.75 0.70
CA LYS A 225 22.24 -11.02 0.60
C LYS A 225 22.07 -11.70 -0.75
N SER A 226 20.93 -11.51 -1.42
CA SER A 226 20.66 -12.02 -2.77
C SER A 226 21.25 -11.13 -3.86
N GLY A 227 21.96 -10.04 -3.53
CA GLY A 227 22.66 -9.17 -4.47
C GLY A 227 21.81 -8.00 -5.02
N PHE A 228 20.66 -7.70 -4.41
CA PHE A 228 19.90 -6.51 -4.82
C PHE A 228 20.58 -5.23 -4.37
N SER A 229 20.65 -4.25 -5.28
CA SER A 229 21.05 -2.89 -4.93
C SER A 229 19.97 -2.22 -4.08
N ALA A 230 20.38 -1.47 -3.07
CA ALA A 230 19.47 -0.68 -2.25
C ALA A 230 18.65 0.36 -3.06
N ASP A 231 19.16 0.79 -4.22
CA ASP A 231 18.47 1.71 -5.13
C ASP A 231 17.38 1.03 -5.96
N SER A 232 17.40 -0.30 -6.06
CA SER A 232 16.36 -1.08 -6.76
C SER A 232 15.26 -1.59 -5.85
N VAL A 233 15.31 -1.30 -4.55
CA VAL A 233 14.34 -1.74 -3.55
C VAL A 233 13.61 -0.52 -2.99
N TYR A 234 12.32 -0.46 -3.20
CA TYR A 234 11.44 0.61 -2.73
C TYR A 234 10.64 0.14 -1.52
N THR A 235 10.37 1.05 -0.60
CA THR A 235 9.46 0.82 0.52
C THR A 235 8.67 2.08 0.83
N THR A 236 7.65 1.96 1.66
CA THR A 236 6.89 3.11 2.14
C THR A 236 7.16 3.34 3.62
N LEU A 237 7.33 4.60 4.00
CA LEU A 237 7.38 5.01 5.39
C LEU A 237 6.01 5.51 5.85
N GLU A 238 5.59 5.04 7.01
CA GLU A 238 4.47 5.60 7.75
C GLU A 238 4.98 6.40 8.94
N ASN A 239 4.39 7.56 9.16
CA ASN A 239 4.63 8.36 10.36
C ASN A 239 3.34 9.08 10.76
N LYS A 240 3.32 9.69 11.95
CA LYS A 240 2.16 10.38 12.53
C LYS A 240 1.80 11.66 11.74
N MET A 241 1.37 11.50 10.49
CA MET A 241 0.96 12.60 9.62
C MET A 241 -0.31 13.28 10.16
N LYS A 242 -0.38 14.61 10.06
CA LYS A 242 -1.52 15.43 10.46
C LYS A 242 -1.96 16.42 9.38
N CYS A 243 -1.05 17.27 8.89
CA CYS A 243 -1.42 18.26 7.87
C CYS A 243 -1.41 17.69 6.45
N GLY A 244 -0.56 16.72 6.15
CA GLY A 244 -0.36 16.12 4.82
C GLY A 244 0.48 16.98 3.86
N VAL A 245 0.92 18.17 4.27
CA VAL A 245 1.50 19.21 3.39
C VAL A 245 2.79 19.82 3.93
N GLY A 246 3.51 19.12 4.80
CA GLY A 246 4.83 19.54 5.32
C GLY A 246 4.83 20.75 6.27
N LYS A 247 3.68 21.11 6.88
CA LYS A 247 3.60 22.31 7.72
C LYS A 247 3.68 22.08 9.23
N CYS A 248 3.17 20.93 9.71
CA CYS A 248 3.04 20.73 11.17
C CYS A 248 4.26 20.06 11.83
N GLY A 249 5.22 19.55 11.05
CA GLY A 249 6.43 18.89 11.56
C GLY A 249 6.23 17.51 12.19
N ARG A 250 4.99 16.99 12.26
CA ARG A 250 4.68 15.74 13.00
C ARG A 250 5.22 14.47 12.34
N CYS A 251 5.44 14.50 11.04
CA CYS A 251 5.89 13.36 10.26
C CYS A 251 7.36 13.45 9.86
N ASN A 252 8.16 14.25 10.57
CA ASN A 252 9.57 14.33 10.25
C ASN A 252 10.29 13.02 10.60
N VAL A 253 11.26 12.69 9.75
CA VAL A 253 12.21 11.61 9.94
C VAL A 253 13.56 12.16 9.46
N GLY A 254 14.53 12.28 10.36
CA GLY A 254 15.72 13.04 10.04
C GLY A 254 15.36 14.45 9.56
N ASP A 255 15.85 14.83 8.42
CA ASP A 255 15.67 16.16 7.82
C ASP A 255 14.46 16.23 6.84
N VAL A 256 13.69 15.16 6.68
CA VAL A 256 12.57 15.09 5.73
C VAL A 256 11.20 15.05 6.42
N TYR A 257 10.19 15.59 5.76
CA TYR A 257 8.79 15.40 6.12
C TYR A 257 8.16 14.32 5.24
N VAL A 258 7.86 13.16 5.81
CA VAL A 258 7.32 12.01 5.07
C VAL A 258 6.09 12.37 4.24
N CYS A 259 5.25 13.28 4.70
CA CYS A 259 4.05 13.71 3.96
C CYS A 259 4.34 14.57 2.72
N LYS A 260 5.57 15.04 2.54
CA LYS A 260 5.97 15.93 1.44
C LYS A 260 6.99 15.25 0.52
N GLU A 261 8.09 14.74 1.10
CA GLU A 261 9.16 14.08 0.36
C GLU A 261 8.90 12.58 0.12
N GLY A 262 8.05 11.94 0.96
CA GLY A 262 7.62 10.54 0.85
C GLY A 262 6.14 10.42 0.46
N PRO A 263 5.51 9.28 0.72
CA PRO A 263 5.93 8.18 1.59
C PRO A 263 6.87 7.15 0.94
N VAL A 264 7.07 7.19 -0.37
CA VAL A 264 7.86 6.20 -1.12
C VAL A 264 9.33 6.58 -1.09
N TYR A 265 10.18 5.64 -0.72
CA TYR A 265 11.63 5.81 -0.69
C TYR A 265 12.34 4.54 -1.16
N THR A 266 13.53 4.69 -1.71
CA THR A 266 14.44 3.56 -1.91
C THR A 266 15.06 3.14 -0.57
N ALA A 267 15.54 1.91 -0.49
CA ALA A 267 16.26 1.44 0.70
C ALA A 267 17.53 2.26 0.95
N SER A 268 18.16 2.81 -0.11
CA SER A 268 19.33 3.67 0.04
C SER A 268 19.00 5.03 0.64
N GLU A 269 17.84 5.62 0.29
CA GLU A 269 17.35 6.86 0.90
C GLU A 269 17.04 6.66 2.39
N ILE A 270 16.39 5.54 2.73
CA ILE A 270 16.09 5.21 4.14
C ILE A 270 17.37 5.02 4.96
N LYS A 271 18.37 4.32 4.42
CA LYS A 271 19.68 4.17 5.09
C LYS A 271 20.35 5.53 5.40
N LYS A 272 20.11 6.56 4.59
CA LYS A 272 20.62 7.92 4.84
C LYS A 272 19.82 8.68 5.91
N MET A 273 18.53 8.41 6.04
CA MET A 273 17.66 9.06 7.03
C MET A 273 17.88 8.54 8.44
N TYR A 274 18.19 7.26 8.56
CA TYR A 274 18.42 6.58 9.82
C TYR A 274 19.83 6.02 9.83
N ASN A 275 20.67 6.47 10.75
CA ASN A 275 22.02 5.91 10.92
C ASN A 275 22.03 4.43 11.33
N ASP A 276 20.86 3.83 11.66
CA ASP A 276 20.71 2.49 12.25
C ASP A 276 19.53 1.69 11.67
N PHE A 277 19.24 1.77 10.37
CA PHE A 277 18.18 0.95 9.76
C PHE A 277 18.72 -0.41 9.28
#